data_a92c499e16043b11d8c8cd140f207948
#
_entry.id   a92c499e16043b11d8c8cd140f207948
#
_cell.length_a   1.000
_cell.length_b   1.000
_cell.length_c   1.000
_cell.angle_alpha   90.00
_cell.angle_beta   90.00
_cell.angle_gamma   90.00
#
_symmetry.space_group_name_H-M   'P 1'
#
loop_
_entity.id
_entity.type
_entity.pdbx_description
1 polymer ?
#
loop_
_entity_poly.entity_id
_entity_poly.type
_entity_poly.pdbx_seq_one_letter_code
_entity_poly.pdbx_strand_id
1 'polypeptide(L)'
;MIDNSEVIKISIDTLGSETSIANIIKGLNTSFLRNDDYFFRLFGPKKEIKDELKKFSALKENIEIIDCNEFIEMTDKPSEIMKTKKNSSMFKSIMSVLETDSKAVLSCGNTGALMAFALLNLKTLDTIKRPAIASIWPNVKGESIVLDLGANIKSDSQYLIDNAILGTSLATTLLKIKNPSVG
;
A
#
# COMPACT_ATOMS: atom_id res chain seq x y z
N MET A 1 -30.74 -10.67 7.80
CA MET A 1 -29.40 -11.25 7.53
C MET A 1 -28.42 -10.24 8.05
N ILE A 2 -27.72 -10.54 9.13
CA ILE A 2 -26.60 -9.70 9.63
C ILE A 2 -25.49 -9.95 8.65
N ASP A 3 -25.17 -8.97 7.80
CA ASP A 3 -23.99 -8.99 6.96
C ASP A 3 -22.77 -8.90 7.90
N ASN A 4 -22.10 -10.04 8.11
CA ASN A 4 -20.85 -10.11 8.82
C ASN A 4 -19.74 -9.65 7.86
N SER A 5 -19.76 -8.38 7.43
CA SER A 5 -18.62 -7.82 6.72
C SER A 5 -17.43 -7.83 7.68
N GLU A 6 -16.45 -8.65 7.41
CA GLU A 6 -15.20 -8.73 8.18
C GLU A 6 -14.51 -7.37 8.07
N VAL A 7 -14.28 -6.69 9.21
CA VAL A 7 -13.58 -5.39 9.25
C VAL A 7 -12.21 -5.53 8.57
N ILE A 8 -11.98 -4.74 7.54
CA ILE A 8 -10.74 -4.76 6.76
C ILE A 8 -9.69 -3.90 7.46
N LYS A 9 -8.63 -4.53 7.97
CA LYS A 9 -7.53 -3.83 8.64
C LYS A 9 -6.42 -3.46 7.66
N ILE A 10 -6.06 -2.17 7.66
CA ILE A 10 -5.06 -1.59 6.75
C ILE A 10 -3.99 -0.90 7.56
N SER A 11 -2.73 -1.23 7.29
CA SER A 11 -1.56 -0.58 7.91
C SER A 11 -1.13 0.62 7.08
N ILE A 12 -0.96 1.77 7.74
CA ILE A 12 -0.69 3.06 7.10
C ILE A 12 0.67 3.56 7.57
N ASP A 13 1.61 3.70 6.65
CA ASP A 13 2.85 4.45 6.86
C ASP A 13 2.53 5.95 6.78
N THR A 14 2.77 6.68 7.86
CA THR A 14 2.41 8.10 7.95
C THR A 14 3.58 9.06 7.78
N LEU A 15 4.80 8.53 7.57
CA LEU A 15 6.03 9.31 7.47
C LEU A 15 6.74 9.16 6.12
N GLY A 16 7.75 9.99 5.89
CA GLY A 16 8.62 9.90 4.71
C GLY A 16 7.99 10.27 3.37
N SER A 17 6.82 10.87 3.38
CA SER A 17 6.13 11.37 2.19
C SER A 17 6.18 12.89 2.10
N GLU A 18 5.92 13.45 0.91
CA GLU A 18 5.76 14.89 0.70
C GLU A 18 4.45 15.42 1.32
N THR A 19 3.52 14.54 1.65
CA THR A 19 2.26 14.91 2.30
C THR A 19 2.38 14.88 3.82
N SER A 20 1.64 15.74 4.51
CA SER A 20 1.62 15.80 5.97
C SER A 20 0.75 14.69 6.58
N ILE A 21 1.04 14.34 7.85
CA ILE A 21 0.20 13.44 8.66
C ILE A 21 -1.25 13.95 8.70
N ALA A 22 -1.46 15.26 8.80
CA ALA A 22 -2.79 15.88 8.76
C ALA A 22 -3.57 15.52 7.48
N ASN A 23 -2.92 15.57 6.33
CA ASN A 23 -3.54 15.22 5.04
C ASN A 23 -3.84 13.73 4.93
N ILE A 24 -2.95 12.87 5.44
CA ILE A 24 -3.18 11.41 5.49
C ILE A 24 -4.43 11.14 6.33
N ILE A 25 -4.49 11.66 7.56
CA ILE A 25 -5.64 11.45 8.45
C ILE A 25 -6.94 12.00 7.86
N LYS A 26 -6.90 13.17 7.19
CA LYS A 26 -8.06 13.71 6.47
C LYS A 26 -8.51 12.77 5.36
N GLY A 27 -7.59 12.18 4.60
CA GLY A 27 -7.88 11.19 3.57
C GLY A 27 -8.53 9.94 4.15
N LEU A 28 -8.00 9.41 5.25
CA LEU A 28 -8.56 8.25 5.95
C LEU A 28 -9.97 8.53 6.46
N ASN A 29 -10.20 9.71 7.04
CA ASN A 29 -11.55 10.12 7.46
C ASN A 29 -12.52 10.19 6.29
N THR A 30 -12.09 10.72 5.15
CA THR A 30 -12.92 10.78 3.94
C THR A 30 -13.26 9.38 3.42
N SER A 31 -12.30 8.45 3.47
CA SER A 31 -12.51 7.05 3.09
C SER A 31 -13.48 6.36 4.05
N PHE A 32 -13.26 6.53 5.36
CA PHE A 32 -14.10 5.94 6.41
C PHE A 32 -15.55 6.40 6.36
N LEU A 33 -15.79 7.67 6.06
CA LEU A 33 -17.14 8.20 5.89
C LEU A 33 -17.89 7.64 4.66
N ARG A 34 -17.17 7.04 3.71
CA ARG A 34 -17.77 6.35 2.55
C ARG A 34 -18.02 4.88 2.80
N ASN A 35 -17.17 4.27 3.59
CA ASN A 35 -17.27 2.88 4.02
C ASN A 35 -16.59 2.73 5.38
N ASP A 36 -17.33 2.34 6.40
CA ASP A 36 -16.91 2.20 7.79
C ASP A 36 -16.41 0.80 8.14
N ASP A 37 -16.31 -0.12 7.18
CA ASP A 37 -15.75 -1.46 7.35
C ASP A 37 -14.22 -1.48 7.49
N TYR A 38 -13.57 -0.32 7.64
CA TYR A 38 -12.12 -0.21 7.77
C TYR A 38 -11.67 0.02 9.21
N PHE A 39 -10.54 -0.61 9.53
CA PHE A 39 -9.75 -0.32 10.73
C PHE A 39 -8.31 0.02 10.30
N PHE A 40 -7.76 1.12 10.80
CA PHE A 40 -6.46 1.61 10.38
C PHE A 40 -5.41 1.48 11.47
N ARG A 41 -4.25 0.85 11.16
CA ARG A 41 -3.05 0.87 11.99
C ARG A 41 -2.11 1.95 11.49
N LEU A 42 -1.92 3.01 12.24
CA LEU A 42 -1.10 4.16 11.87
C LEU A 42 0.29 4.02 12.46
N PHE A 43 1.29 3.94 11.61
CA PHE A 43 2.70 3.86 11.98
C PHE A 43 3.34 5.24 11.86
N GLY A 44 3.65 5.89 12.99
CA GLY A 44 4.23 7.23 13.03
C GLY A 44 4.26 7.84 14.43
N PRO A 45 4.59 9.14 14.55
CA PRO A 45 4.73 9.82 15.84
C PRO A 45 3.40 9.93 16.55
N LYS A 46 3.27 9.16 17.62
CA LYS A 46 2.01 8.99 18.37
C LYS A 46 1.38 10.29 18.83
N LYS A 47 2.20 11.25 19.27
CA LYS A 47 1.70 12.55 19.74
C LYS A 47 1.03 13.33 18.62
N GLU A 48 1.72 13.48 17.48
CA GLU A 48 1.24 14.23 16.33
C GLU A 48 -0.03 13.61 15.73
N ILE A 49 -0.02 12.27 15.56
CA ILE A 49 -1.19 11.53 15.07
C ILE A 49 -2.39 11.76 16.01
N LYS A 50 -2.19 11.65 17.34
CA LYS A 50 -3.28 11.89 18.30
C LYS A 50 -3.83 13.31 18.26
N ASP A 51 -2.95 14.30 18.06
CA ASP A 51 -3.37 15.70 18.00
C ASP A 51 -4.20 15.97 16.72
N GLU A 52 -3.83 15.39 15.60
CA GLU A 52 -4.61 15.48 14.37
C GLU A 52 -5.95 14.74 14.46
N LEU A 53 -5.98 13.56 15.06
CA LEU A 53 -7.21 12.76 15.22
C LEU A 53 -8.28 13.44 16.10
N LYS A 54 -7.90 14.39 16.95
CA LYS A 54 -8.89 15.18 17.71
C LYS A 54 -9.90 15.90 16.84
N LYS A 55 -9.53 16.19 15.59
CA LYS A 55 -10.37 16.87 14.60
C LYS A 55 -11.41 15.94 13.94
N PHE A 56 -11.28 14.61 14.13
CA PHE A 56 -12.05 13.60 13.41
C PHE A 56 -12.63 12.54 14.37
N SER A 57 -13.78 12.84 14.96
CA SER A 57 -14.40 11.99 15.97
C SER A 57 -14.80 10.59 15.46
N ALA A 58 -15.20 10.49 14.18
CA ALA A 58 -15.64 9.25 13.57
C ALA A 58 -14.56 8.16 13.49
N LEU A 59 -13.28 8.57 13.40
CA LEU A 59 -12.16 7.62 13.27
C LEU A 59 -11.68 7.03 14.61
N LYS A 60 -12.06 7.60 15.75
CA LYS A 60 -11.37 7.32 17.06
C LYS A 60 -11.36 5.85 17.47
N GLU A 61 -12.44 5.13 17.21
CA GLU A 61 -12.60 3.73 17.61
C GLU A 61 -12.04 2.75 16.58
N ASN A 62 -11.76 3.24 15.35
CA ASN A 62 -11.29 2.42 14.23
C ASN A 62 -9.80 2.65 13.92
N ILE A 63 -9.04 3.14 14.90
CA ILE A 63 -7.61 3.43 14.75
C ILE A 63 -6.79 2.84 15.90
N GLU A 64 -5.70 2.16 15.54
CA GLU A 64 -4.59 1.81 16.40
C GLU A 64 -3.36 2.63 16.00
N ILE A 65 -2.60 3.18 16.97
CA ILE A 65 -1.39 3.96 16.70
C ILE A 65 -0.18 3.18 17.21
N ILE A 66 0.72 2.87 16.30
CA ILE A 66 2.02 2.26 16.57
C ILE A 66 3.09 3.35 16.51
N ASP A 67 3.68 3.66 17.68
CA ASP A 67 4.65 4.75 17.77
C ASP A 67 5.95 4.42 17.04
N CYS A 68 6.30 5.26 16.06
CA CYS A 68 7.54 5.20 15.33
C CYS A 68 7.96 6.61 14.89
N ASN A 69 9.25 6.91 15.08
CA ASN A 69 9.80 8.21 14.70
C ASN A 69 10.85 8.08 13.59
N GLU A 70 11.31 6.88 13.30
CA GLU A 70 12.21 6.62 12.19
C GLU A 70 11.41 6.50 10.88
N PHE A 71 11.91 7.12 9.83
CA PHE A 71 11.28 7.08 8.49
C PHE A 71 12.33 6.95 7.38
N ILE A 72 11.84 6.71 6.18
CA ILE A 72 12.62 6.63 4.95
C ILE A 72 12.37 7.91 4.17
N GLU A 73 13.44 8.57 3.76
CA GLU A 73 13.35 9.77 2.94
C GLU A 73 13.10 9.42 1.47
N MET A 74 12.50 10.34 0.72
CA MET A 74 12.26 10.15 -0.72
C MET A 74 13.56 9.94 -1.52
N THR A 75 14.68 10.46 -1.01
CA THR A 75 16.02 10.37 -1.63
C THR A 75 16.81 9.14 -1.21
N ASP A 76 16.36 8.39 -0.20
CA ASP A 76 17.04 7.19 0.28
C ASP A 76 17.08 6.11 -0.80
N LYS A 77 18.26 5.49 -0.95
CA LYS A 77 18.42 4.38 -1.90
C LYS A 77 18.01 3.06 -1.27
N PRO A 78 17.17 2.27 -1.92
CA PRO A 78 16.71 0.98 -1.39
C PRO A 78 17.84 0.07 -0.92
N SER A 79 18.97 0.00 -1.66
CA SER A 79 20.12 -0.83 -1.32
C SER A 79 20.79 -0.47 0.02
N GLU A 80 20.70 0.79 0.44
CA GLU A 80 21.34 1.30 1.66
C GLU A 80 20.44 1.11 2.89
N ILE A 81 19.13 1.28 2.72
CA ILE A 81 18.17 1.26 3.83
C ILE A 81 17.74 -0.13 4.27
N MET A 82 17.88 -1.13 3.40
CA MET A 82 17.41 -2.51 3.66
C MET A 82 17.96 -3.13 4.94
N LYS A 83 19.17 -2.73 5.37
CA LYS A 83 19.81 -3.23 6.58
C LYS A 83 19.66 -2.31 7.78
N THR A 84 19.49 -1.01 7.55
CA THR A 84 19.58 0.04 8.57
C THR A 84 18.22 0.54 9.05
N LYS A 85 17.22 0.66 8.18
CA LYS A 85 15.92 1.28 8.45
C LYS A 85 14.81 0.31 8.87
N LYS A 86 15.16 -0.74 9.62
CA LYS A 86 14.18 -1.75 10.08
C LYS A 86 13.23 -1.29 11.19
N ASN A 87 13.47 -0.11 11.76
CA ASN A 87 12.56 0.51 12.73
C ASN A 87 11.69 1.61 12.11
N SER A 88 11.84 1.85 10.80
CA SER A 88 11.03 2.87 10.10
C SER A 88 9.55 2.54 10.08
N SER A 89 8.71 3.58 10.02
CA SER A 89 7.26 3.46 9.91
C SER A 89 6.84 2.60 8.70
N MET A 90 7.50 2.77 7.56
CA MET A 90 7.27 1.97 6.36
C MET A 90 7.60 0.48 6.58
N PHE A 91 8.78 0.16 7.13
CA PHE A 91 9.15 -1.24 7.37
C PHE A 91 8.18 -1.92 8.34
N LYS A 92 7.86 -1.26 9.47
CA LYS A 92 6.92 -1.79 10.47
C LYS A 92 5.51 -1.96 9.91
N SER A 93 5.04 -1.03 9.06
CA SER A 93 3.73 -1.16 8.41
C SER A 93 3.66 -2.38 7.48
N ILE A 94 4.75 -2.68 6.75
CA ILE A 94 4.86 -3.89 5.92
C ILE A 94 4.88 -5.16 6.78
N MET A 95 5.72 -5.18 7.83
CA MET A 95 5.80 -6.33 8.72
C MET A 95 4.49 -6.66 9.41
N SER A 96 3.66 -5.66 9.70
CA SER A 96 2.36 -5.86 10.33
C SER A 96 1.40 -6.74 9.52
N VAL A 97 1.57 -6.83 8.19
CA VAL A 97 0.78 -7.75 7.35
C VAL A 97 1.12 -9.22 7.64
N LEU A 98 2.36 -9.51 8.05
CA LEU A 98 2.79 -10.85 8.44
C LEU A 98 2.52 -11.18 9.92
N GLU A 99 2.63 -10.17 10.77
CA GLU A 99 2.63 -10.32 12.22
C GLU A 99 1.25 -10.12 12.85
N THR A 100 0.32 -9.53 12.10
CA THR A 100 -1.03 -9.21 12.56
C THR A 100 -2.08 -9.64 11.54
N ASP A 101 -3.30 -9.16 11.71
CA ASP A 101 -4.43 -9.39 10.79
C ASP A 101 -4.62 -8.25 9.76
N SER A 102 -3.63 -7.39 9.55
CA SER A 102 -3.65 -6.39 8.49
C SER A 102 -3.65 -7.04 7.11
N LYS A 103 -4.55 -6.61 6.24
CA LYS A 103 -4.72 -7.18 4.89
C LYS A 103 -3.92 -6.43 3.81
N ALA A 104 -3.53 -5.18 4.10
CA ALA A 104 -2.80 -4.34 3.15
C ALA A 104 -1.94 -3.30 3.86
N VAL A 105 -0.99 -2.73 3.11
CA VAL A 105 -0.19 -1.56 3.50
C VAL A 105 -0.48 -0.41 2.54
N LEU A 106 -0.60 0.79 3.09
CA LEU A 106 -0.63 2.03 2.34
C LEU A 106 0.53 2.92 2.77
N SER A 107 1.32 3.39 1.82
CA SER A 107 2.37 4.38 2.02
C SER A 107 2.37 5.38 0.87
N CYS A 108 2.59 6.65 1.20
CA CYS A 108 2.82 7.73 0.23
C CYS A 108 4.32 8.09 0.13
N GLY A 109 5.19 7.29 0.75
CA GLY A 109 6.64 7.50 0.78
C GLY A 109 7.38 6.94 -0.43
N ASN A 110 8.66 6.66 -0.24
CA ASN A 110 9.59 6.19 -1.28
C ASN A 110 9.14 4.84 -1.88
N THR A 111 8.72 4.86 -3.14
CA THR A 111 8.18 3.69 -3.85
C THR A 111 9.22 2.56 -4.00
N GLY A 112 10.48 2.92 -4.26
CA GLY A 112 11.56 1.92 -4.38
C GLY A 112 11.82 1.20 -3.07
N ALA A 113 11.78 1.92 -1.95
CA ALA A 113 11.90 1.36 -0.61
C ALA A 113 10.72 0.45 -0.27
N LEU A 114 9.50 0.91 -0.54
CA LEU A 114 8.27 0.12 -0.32
C LEU A 114 8.34 -1.21 -1.08
N MET A 115 8.69 -1.18 -2.36
CA MET A 115 8.83 -2.39 -3.16
C MET A 115 9.93 -3.32 -2.65
N ALA A 116 11.12 -2.77 -2.32
CA ALA A 116 12.23 -3.58 -1.85
C ALA A 116 11.91 -4.27 -0.53
N PHE A 117 11.34 -3.57 0.43
CA PHE A 117 10.92 -4.16 1.70
C PHE A 117 9.78 -5.17 1.51
N ALA A 118 8.79 -4.87 0.69
CA ALA A 118 7.69 -5.79 0.40
C ALA A 118 8.21 -7.08 -0.26
N LEU A 119 9.05 -6.98 -1.29
CA LEU A 119 9.61 -8.13 -1.98
C LEU A 119 10.40 -9.06 -1.05
N LEU A 120 11.23 -8.49 -0.18
CA LEU A 120 12.09 -9.30 0.69
C LEU A 120 11.34 -9.94 1.87
N ASN A 121 10.28 -9.30 2.35
CA ASN A 121 9.57 -9.76 3.55
C ASN A 121 8.27 -10.48 3.22
N LEU A 122 7.41 -9.93 2.35
CA LEU A 122 6.14 -10.55 1.96
C LEU A 122 6.32 -11.66 0.92
N LYS A 123 7.44 -11.62 0.16
CA LYS A 123 7.73 -12.52 -0.96
C LYS A 123 6.75 -12.32 -2.14
N THR A 124 6.89 -13.16 -3.15
CA THR A 124 6.01 -13.22 -4.32
C THR A 124 5.19 -14.49 -4.31
N LEU A 125 4.15 -14.56 -5.13
CA LEU A 125 3.46 -15.81 -5.43
C LEU A 125 4.42 -16.75 -6.15
N ASP A 126 4.26 -18.07 -5.97
CA ASP A 126 5.20 -19.10 -6.47
C ASP A 126 5.51 -19.00 -7.97
N THR A 127 4.54 -18.55 -8.77
CA THR A 127 4.68 -18.42 -10.22
C THR A 127 5.21 -17.06 -10.67
N ILE A 128 5.23 -16.04 -9.81
CA ILE A 128 5.60 -14.66 -10.14
C ILE A 128 6.99 -14.35 -9.56
N LYS A 129 7.95 -14.07 -10.43
CA LYS A 129 9.34 -13.84 -10.00
C LYS A 129 9.57 -12.46 -9.38
N ARG A 130 8.85 -11.44 -9.83
CA ARG A 130 9.04 -10.05 -9.39
C ARG A 130 7.71 -9.33 -9.27
N PRO A 131 7.54 -8.46 -8.26
CA PRO A 131 6.39 -7.56 -8.21
C PRO A 131 6.49 -6.51 -9.32
N ALA A 132 5.35 -5.98 -9.73
CA ALA A 132 5.23 -4.89 -10.67
C ALA A 132 4.38 -3.76 -10.08
N ILE A 133 4.66 -2.52 -10.46
CA ILE A 133 3.79 -1.39 -10.13
C ILE A 133 2.66 -1.36 -11.15
N ALA A 134 1.43 -1.50 -10.67
CA ALA A 134 0.23 -1.44 -11.48
C ALA A 134 -0.53 -0.15 -11.26
N SER A 135 -1.18 0.36 -12.31
CA SER A 135 -2.11 1.48 -12.20
C SER A 135 -3.31 1.26 -13.13
N ILE A 136 -4.42 1.88 -12.75
CA ILE A 136 -5.58 2.02 -13.63
C ILE A 136 -5.35 3.26 -14.49
N TRP A 137 -5.37 3.06 -15.81
CA TRP A 137 -5.14 4.12 -16.78
C TRP A 137 -6.41 4.41 -17.57
N PRO A 138 -6.93 5.64 -17.54
CA PRO A 138 -8.10 6.00 -18.33
C PRO A 138 -7.76 6.05 -19.82
N ASN A 139 -8.66 5.57 -20.65
CA ASN A 139 -8.57 5.65 -22.10
C ASN A 139 -9.92 5.97 -22.74
N VAL A 140 -9.96 6.17 -24.06
CA VAL A 140 -11.18 6.56 -24.78
C VAL A 140 -12.32 5.54 -24.68
N LYS A 141 -12.01 4.27 -24.41
CA LYS A 141 -12.99 3.18 -24.32
C LYS A 141 -13.32 2.78 -22.87
N GLY A 142 -12.70 3.44 -21.87
CA GLY A 142 -12.88 3.11 -20.47
C GLY A 142 -11.56 3.12 -19.68
N GLU A 143 -11.22 2.03 -19.02
CA GLU A 143 -10.04 1.92 -18.18
C GLU A 143 -9.20 0.71 -18.59
N SER A 144 -7.88 0.81 -18.41
CA SER A 144 -6.92 -0.26 -18.62
C SER A 144 -6.03 -0.44 -17.41
N ILE A 145 -5.57 -1.65 -17.15
CA ILE A 145 -4.49 -1.90 -16.20
C ILE A 145 -3.15 -1.78 -16.94
N VAL A 146 -2.25 -0.96 -16.42
CA VAL A 146 -0.88 -0.78 -16.97
C VAL A 146 0.13 -1.31 -15.97
N LEU A 147 1.04 -2.15 -16.44
CA LEU A 147 2.19 -2.72 -15.74
C LEU A 147 3.40 -2.69 -16.68
N ASP A 148 4.62 -2.53 -16.27
CA ASP A 148 5.15 -2.06 -14.99
C ASP A 148 5.45 -0.57 -15.10
N LEU A 149 5.14 0.21 -14.09
CA LEU A 149 5.35 1.66 -14.11
C LEU A 149 6.75 2.04 -13.57
N GLY A 150 7.79 1.39 -14.10
CA GLY A 150 9.18 1.74 -13.81
C GLY A 150 9.79 1.09 -12.57
N ALA A 151 9.16 0.07 -12.01
CA ALA A 151 9.73 -0.68 -10.90
C ALA A 151 10.94 -1.52 -11.30
N ASN A 152 10.95 -2.04 -12.52
CA ASN A 152 12.00 -2.88 -13.04
C ASN A 152 12.60 -2.29 -14.32
N ILE A 153 13.92 -2.13 -14.34
CA ILE A 153 14.67 -1.53 -15.46
C ILE A 153 14.88 -2.55 -16.59
N LYS A 154 14.99 -3.83 -16.25
CA LYS A 154 15.24 -4.90 -17.21
C LYS A 154 14.03 -5.82 -17.31
N SER A 155 13.50 -5.96 -18.52
CA SER A 155 12.43 -6.89 -18.88
C SER A 155 13.00 -8.03 -19.69
N ASP A 156 12.72 -9.26 -19.30
CA ASP A 156 12.90 -10.46 -20.11
C ASP A 156 11.51 -11.00 -20.52
N SER A 157 11.48 -11.99 -21.41
CA SER A 157 10.22 -12.56 -21.91
C SER A 157 9.37 -13.17 -20.77
N GLN A 158 9.99 -13.77 -19.76
CA GLN A 158 9.26 -14.32 -18.62
C GLN A 158 8.60 -13.21 -17.79
N TYR A 159 9.29 -12.10 -17.60
CA TYR A 159 8.74 -10.95 -16.88
C TYR A 159 7.52 -10.34 -17.60
N LEU A 160 7.56 -10.29 -18.94
CA LEU A 160 6.39 -9.84 -19.72
C LEU A 160 5.20 -10.79 -19.58
N ILE A 161 5.46 -12.10 -19.55
CA ILE A 161 4.42 -13.11 -19.29
C ILE A 161 3.84 -12.94 -17.87
N ASP A 162 4.70 -12.79 -16.86
CA ASP A 162 4.26 -12.57 -15.46
C ASP A 162 3.38 -11.32 -15.37
N ASN A 163 3.78 -10.21 -16.02
CA ASN A 163 2.99 -8.98 -16.06
C ASN A 163 1.65 -9.15 -16.79
N ALA A 164 1.62 -9.94 -17.88
CA ALA A 164 0.38 -10.24 -18.57
C ALA A 164 -0.61 -11.02 -17.67
N ILE A 165 -0.11 -11.99 -16.90
CA ILE A 165 -0.91 -12.75 -15.94
C ILE A 165 -1.44 -11.84 -14.83
N LEU A 166 -0.56 -11.02 -14.22
CA LEU A 166 -0.93 -10.08 -13.17
C LEU A 166 -1.96 -9.04 -13.66
N GLY A 167 -1.70 -8.45 -14.83
CA GLY A 167 -2.59 -7.45 -15.44
C GLY A 167 -3.97 -8.02 -15.77
N THR A 168 -4.01 -9.22 -16.33
CA THR A 168 -5.26 -9.94 -16.62
C THR A 168 -6.06 -10.21 -15.35
N SER A 169 -5.40 -10.70 -14.29
CA SER A 169 -6.04 -10.95 -13.01
C SER A 169 -6.58 -9.68 -12.37
N LEU A 170 -5.81 -8.58 -12.41
CA LEU A 170 -6.24 -7.27 -11.91
C LEU A 170 -7.42 -6.70 -12.70
N ALA A 171 -7.37 -6.74 -14.04
CA ALA A 171 -8.46 -6.26 -14.88
C ALA A 171 -9.76 -7.04 -14.63
N THR A 172 -9.67 -8.36 -14.45
CA THR A 172 -10.81 -9.19 -14.11
C THR A 172 -11.37 -8.86 -12.73
N THR A 173 -10.50 -8.65 -11.74
CA THR A 173 -10.90 -8.44 -10.35
C THR A 173 -11.41 -7.03 -10.09
N LEU A 174 -10.67 -6.00 -10.55
CA LEU A 174 -10.97 -4.60 -10.27
C LEU A 174 -11.95 -4.00 -11.29
N LEU A 175 -11.69 -4.20 -12.59
CA LEU A 175 -12.49 -3.61 -13.65
C LEU A 175 -13.64 -4.49 -14.10
N LYS A 176 -13.77 -5.72 -13.55
CA LYS A 176 -14.81 -6.71 -13.89
C LYS A 176 -14.83 -7.09 -15.38
N ILE A 177 -13.70 -6.98 -16.06
CA ILE A 177 -13.56 -7.39 -17.47
C ILE A 177 -13.37 -8.90 -17.53
N LYS A 178 -14.33 -9.64 -18.09
CA LYS A 178 -14.31 -11.11 -18.11
C LYS A 178 -13.17 -11.69 -18.97
N ASN A 179 -12.87 -11.04 -20.10
CA ASN A 179 -11.85 -11.48 -21.05
C ASN A 179 -10.99 -10.28 -21.45
N PRO A 180 -10.05 -9.84 -20.59
CA PRO A 180 -9.19 -8.72 -20.93
C PRO A 180 -8.20 -9.10 -22.03
N SER A 181 -8.01 -8.20 -22.98
CA SER A 181 -6.92 -8.31 -23.98
C SER A 181 -5.62 -7.78 -23.38
N VAL A 182 -4.52 -8.37 -23.84
CA VAL A 182 -3.16 -7.95 -23.47
C VAL A 182 -2.48 -7.37 -24.71
N GLY A 183 -1.81 -6.23 -24.55
CA GLY A 183 -1.08 -5.55 -25.63
C GLY A 183 0.32 -5.15 -25.19
#